data_204c8aa5301188bdcd268795b2726e32
#
_entry.id   204c8aa5301188bdcd268795b2726e32
#
_cell.length_a   1.000
_cell.length_b   1.000
_cell.length_c   1.000
_cell.angle_alpha   90.00
_cell.angle_beta   90.00
_cell.angle_gamma   90.00
#
_symmetry.space_group_name_H-M   'P 1'
#
loop_
_entity.id
_entity.type
_entity.pdbx_description
1 polymer ?
#
loop_
_entity_poly.entity_id
_entity_poly.type
_entity_poly.pdbx_seq_one_letter_code
_entity_poly.pdbx_strand_id
1 'polypeptide(L)'
;MFGTQSESPEAFRDVHIAMVRLLREVFDHADPLYGWVPMYPSGWWSWTFAAMATPRYRTPDTERSEAIAAGCEIWSPRWQRGAMDAIPAFVERELQP
;
A
#
# COMPACT_ATOMS: atom_id res chain seq x y z
N MET A 1 1.16 -11.64 -7.82
CA MET A 1 0.99 -10.38 -7.08
C MET A 1 0.31 -9.36 -7.98
N PHE A 2 -0.56 -8.57 -7.42
CA PHE A 2 -1.28 -7.51 -8.11
C PHE A 2 -1.03 -6.19 -7.38
N GLY A 3 -0.92 -5.10 -8.13
CA GLY A 3 -0.74 -3.76 -7.56
C GLY A 3 -1.52 -2.73 -8.36
N THR A 4 -2.17 -1.80 -7.67
CA THR A 4 -2.93 -0.74 -8.31
C THR A 4 -2.91 0.54 -7.49
N GLN A 5 -3.10 1.67 -8.15
CA GLN A 5 -3.43 2.92 -7.45
C GLN A 5 -4.80 2.76 -6.80
N SER A 6 -4.96 3.28 -5.59
CA SER A 6 -6.20 3.14 -4.82
C SER A 6 -6.70 4.46 -4.22
N GLU A 7 -6.44 5.55 -4.90
CA GLU A 7 -6.98 6.89 -4.64
C GLU A 7 -6.45 7.56 -3.37
N SER A 8 -6.84 8.81 -3.17
CA SER A 8 -6.52 9.56 -1.97
C SER A 8 -7.40 9.10 -0.80
N PRO A 9 -6.80 8.70 0.33
CA PRO A 9 -7.61 8.33 1.50
C PRO A 9 -8.34 9.52 2.11
N GLU A 10 -7.92 10.73 1.81
CA GLU A 10 -8.54 11.96 2.32
C GLU A 10 -9.55 12.53 1.33
N ALA A 11 -9.12 12.80 0.08
CA ALA A 11 -9.97 13.44 -0.92
C ALA A 11 -11.04 12.50 -1.48
N PHE A 12 -10.76 11.19 -1.53
CA PHE A 12 -11.66 10.17 -2.09
C PHE A 12 -11.79 8.98 -1.14
N ARG A 13 -12.09 9.26 0.11
CA ARG A 13 -12.14 8.28 1.19
C ARG A 13 -13.01 7.06 0.89
N ASP A 14 -14.24 7.28 0.44
CA ASP A 14 -15.19 6.18 0.19
C ASP A 14 -14.72 5.29 -0.95
N VAL A 15 -14.15 5.88 -2.00
CA VAL A 15 -13.61 5.14 -3.14
C VAL A 15 -12.41 4.32 -2.70
N HIS A 16 -11.49 4.92 -1.95
CA HIS A 16 -10.30 4.23 -1.43
C HIS A 16 -10.69 2.98 -0.62
N ILE A 17 -11.58 3.15 0.34
CA ILE A 17 -12.02 2.05 1.21
C ILE A 17 -12.74 0.96 0.40
N ALA A 18 -13.61 1.36 -0.54
CA ALA A 18 -14.29 0.42 -1.41
C ALA A 18 -13.32 -0.40 -2.26
N MET A 19 -12.28 0.22 -2.79
CA MET A 19 -11.25 -0.47 -3.57
C MET A 19 -10.49 -1.50 -2.74
N VAL A 20 -10.05 -1.14 -1.54
CA VAL A 20 -9.33 -2.06 -0.65
C VAL A 20 -10.22 -3.22 -0.25
N ARG A 21 -11.49 -2.95 0.10
CA ARG A 21 -12.45 -4.00 0.44
C ARG A 21 -12.67 -4.97 -0.71
N LEU A 22 -12.84 -4.44 -1.93
CA LEU A 22 -13.03 -5.27 -3.11
C LEU A 22 -11.82 -6.19 -3.34
N LEU A 23 -10.62 -5.65 -3.20
CA LEU A 23 -9.40 -6.46 -3.35
C LEU A 23 -9.30 -7.55 -2.27
N ARG A 24 -9.75 -7.26 -1.05
CA ARG A 24 -9.79 -8.25 0.03
C ARG A 24 -10.85 -9.33 -0.17
N GLU A 25 -11.88 -9.07 -0.97
CA GLU A 25 -12.85 -10.10 -1.36
C GLU A 25 -12.28 -11.03 -2.44
N VAL A 26 -11.45 -10.51 -3.34
CA VAL A 26 -10.92 -11.27 -4.48
C VAL A 26 -9.61 -11.98 -4.12
N PHE A 27 -8.76 -11.35 -3.33
CA PHE A 27 -7.44 -11.87 -2.96
C PHE A 27 -7.40 -12.26 -1.48
N ASP A 28 -6.58 -13.23 -1.13
CA ASP A 28 -6.39 -13.63 0.26
C ASP A 28 -5.75 -12.52 1.10
N HIS A 29 -4.92 -11.71 0.47
CA HIS A 29 -4.21 -10.59 1.11
C HIS A 29 -4.32 -9.34 0.24
N ALA A 30 -4.64 -8.21 0.85
CA ALA A 30 -4.60 -6.91 0.20
C ALA A 30 -4.22 -5.86 1.23
N ASP A 31 -3.15 -5.12 0.95
CA ASP A 31 -2.61 -4.12 1.87
C ASP A 31 -2.37 -2.81 1.15
N PRO A 32 -2.99 -1.72 1.63
CA PRO A 32 -2.70 -0.39 1.12
C PRO A 32 -1.37 0.14 1.67
N LEU A 33 -0.72 0.98 0.87
CA LEU A 33 0.41 1.79 1.33
C LEU A 33 0.20 3.23 0.89
N TYR A 34 0.80 4.15 1.61
CA TYR A 34 0.52 5.58 1.51
C TYR A 34 1.77 6.37 1.20
N GLY A 35 1.61 7.41 0.39
CA GLY A 35 2.71 8.29 0.03
C GLY A 35 2.20 9.62 -0.52
N TRP A 36 3.12 10.49 -0.85
CA TRP A 36 2.80 11.84 -1.31
C TRP A 36 3.05 11.99 -2.81
N VAL A 37 2.04 12.49 -3.52
CA VAL A 37 2.13 12.89 -4.91
C VAL A 37 1.63 14.33 -4.98
N PRO A 38 2.51 15.34 -4.95
CA PRO A 38 2.10 16.74 -4.75
C PRO A 38 1.06 17.27 -5.73
N MET A 39 1.04 16.76 -6.96
CA MET A 39 0.10 17.20 -8.00
C MET A 39 -1.27 16.55 -7.92
N TYR A 40 -1.44 15.53 -7.06
CA TYR A 40 -2.73 14.85 -6.90
C TYR A 40 -3.59 15.53 -5.82
N PRO A 41 -4.92 15.32 -5.84
CA PRO A 41 -5.80 15.89 -4.82
C PRO A 41 -5.32 15.59 -3.40
N SER A 42 -5.24 16.58 -2.55
CA SER A 42 -4.68 16.59 -1.20
C SER A 42 -3.18 16.27 -1.10
N GLY A 43 -2.56 15.80 -2.17
CA GLY A 43 -1.17 15.32 -2.16
C GLY A 43 -0.97 13.97 -1.50
N TRP A 44 -1.95 13.47 -0.78
CA TRP A 44 -1.87 12.18 -0.09
C TRP A 44 -2.54 11.11 -0.93
N TRP A 45 -1.75 10.11 -1.31
CA TRP A 45 -2.18 9.09 -2.26
C TRP A 45 -1.96 7.69 -1.70
N SER A 46 -2.54 6.70 -2.35
CA SER A 46 -2.37 5.32 -1.95
C SER A 46 -2.20 4.38 -3.13
N TRP A 47 -1.56 3.27 -2.85
CA TRP A 47 -1.46 2.11 -3.72
C TRP A 47 -1.83 0.90 -2.89
N THR A 48 -2.40 -0.13 -3.51
CA THR A 48 -2.74 -1.37 -2.80
C THR A 48 -2.09 -2.54 -3.51
N PHE A 49 -1.36 -3.33 -2.75
CA PHE A 49 -0.81 -4.60 -3.22
C PHE A 49 -1.67 -5.75 -2.74
N ALA A 50 -1.84 -6.76 -3.59
CA ALA A 50 -2.67 -7.92 -3.28
C ALA A 50 -2.02 -9.22 -3.75
N ALA A 51 -2.31 -10.31 -3.06
CA ALA A 51 -1.78 -11.63 -3.38
C ALA A 51 -2.77 -12.72 -2.98
N MET A 52 -2.82 -13.79 -3.78
CA MET A 52 -3.66 -14.96 -3.48
C MET A 52 -3.03 -15.87 -2.42
N ALA A 53 -1.70 -15.92 -2.38
CA ALA A 53 -0.96 -16.78 -1.47
C ALA A 53 -0.07 -15.94 -0.56
N THR A 54 1.16 -16.37 -0.30
CA THR A 54 2.10 -15.64 0.56
C THR A 54 2.29 -14.21 0.08
N PRO A 55 1.99 -13.20 0.90
CA PRO A 55 2.14 -11.79 0.50
C PRO A 55 3.61 -11.37 0.61
N ARG A 56 4.41 -11.72 -0.39
CA ARG A 56 5.86 -11.48 -0.40
C ARG A 56 6.23 -9.99 -0.32
N TYR A 57 5.34 -9.11 -0.71
CA TYR A 57 5.55 -7.67 -0.56
C TYR A 57 5.63 -7.23 0.90
N ARG A 58 5.08 -8.01 1.84
CA ARG A 58 5.20 -7.73 3.29
C ARG A 58 6.57 -8.12 3.84
N THR A 59 7.16 -9.18 3.28
CA THR A 59 8.44 -9.73 3.73
C THR A 59 9.34 -9.98 2.52
N PRO A 60 9.84 -8.92 1.86
CA PRO A 60 10.69 -9.09 0.69
C PRO A 60 11.98 -9.80 1.04
N ASP A 61 12.54 -10.52 0.04
CA ASP A 61 13.84 -11.16 0.17
C ASP A 61 14.91 -10.14 0.55
N THR A 62 15.61 -10.39 1.67
CA THR A 62 16.55 -9.43 2.24
C THR A 62 17.73 -9.14 1.31
N GLU A 63 18.35 -10.18 0.78
CA GLU A 63 19.54 -10.02 -0.08
C GLU A 63 19.21 -9.27 -1.37
N ARG A 64 18.13 -9.68 -2.04
CA ARG A 64 17.67 -9.02 -3.26
C ARG A 64 17.24 -7.59 -3.01
N SER A 65 16.53 -7.36 -1.91
CA SER A 65 16.06 -6.03 -1.54
C SER A 65 17.19 -5.07 -1.25
N GLU A 66 18.23 -5.52 -0.56
CA GLU A 66 19.41 -4.71 -0.27
C GLU A 66 20.18 -4.38 -1.55
N ALA A 67 20.32 -5.35 -2.45
CA ALA A 67 20.98 -5.13 -3.74
C ALA A 67 20.23 -4.09 -4.59
N ILE A 68 18.93 -4.14 -4.61
CA ILE A 68 18.10 -3.16 -5.34
C ILE A 68 18.15 -1.78 -4.67
N ALA A 69 18.03 -1.73 -3.34
CA ALA A 69 18.05 -0.49 -2.58
C ALA A 69 19.36 0.29 -2.76
N ALA A 70 20.47 -0.41 -2.96
CA ALA A 70 21.76 0.23 -3.21
C ALA A 70 21.75 1.13 -4.46
N GLY A 71 20.88 0.84 -5.43
CA GLY A 71 20.72 1.65 -6.64
C GLY A 71 19.55 2.64 -6.59
N CYS A 72 18.82 2.71 -5.48
CA CYS A 72 17.66 3.58 -5.30
C CYS A 72 17.99 4.74 -4.36
N GLU A 73 17.44 5.91 -4.66
CA GLU A 73 17.60 7.07 -3.78
C GLU A 73 16.55 7.11 -2.67
N ILE A 74 15.37 6.60 -2.92
CA ILE A 74 14.25 6.69 -1.98
C ILE A 74 13.83 5.31 -1.48
N TRP A 75 13.60 4.38 -2.39
CA TRP A 75 13.06 3.08 -2.01
C TRP A 75 14.06 2.25 -1.23
N SER A 76 13.57 1.63 -0.15
CA SER A 76 14.25 0.57 0.61
C SER A 76 13.16 -0.32 1.21
N PRO A 77 13.50 -1.52 1.68
CA PRO A 77 12.53 -2.37 2.40
C PRO A 77 11.93 -1.68 3.63
N ARG A 78 12.73 -0.89 4.31
CA ARG A 78 12.28 -0.13 5.49
C ARG A 78 11.31 1.00 5.11
N TRP A 79 11.60 1.70 4.00
CA TRP A 79 10.70 2.73 3.49
C TRP A 79 9.34 2.13 3.11
N GLN A 80 9.34 0.99 2.41
CA GLN A 80 8.11 0.29 2.02
C GLN A 80 7.31 -0.14 3.24
N ARG A 81 7.97 -0.71 4.25
CA ARG A 81 7.31 -1.11 5.50
C ARG A 81 6.68 0.08 6.19
N GLY A 82 7.39 1.19 6.27
CA GLY A 82 6.86 2.43 6.83
C GLY A 82 5.64 2.95 6.09
N ALA A 83 5.66 2.89 4.75
CA ALA A 83 4.53 3.30 3.93
C ALA A 83 3.30 2.42 4.15
N MET A 84 3.48 1.13 4.41
CA MET A 84 2.40 0.19 4.71
C MET A 84 1.91 0.33 6.16
N ASP A 85 2.81 0.60 7.10
CA ASP A 85 2.47 0.77 8.51
C ASP A 85 1.80 2.13 8.79
N ALA A 86 1.91 3.07 7.89
CA ALA A 86 1.35 4.41 8.02
C ALA A 86 -0.15 4.48 7.64
N ILE A 87 -0.88 3.39 7.84
CA ILE A 87 -2.32 3.36 7.56
C ILE A 87 -3.06 4.35 8.46
N PRO A 88 -3.88 5.25 7.89
CA PRO A 88 -4.65 6.19 8.71
C PRO A 88 -5.64 5.48 9.62
N ALA A 89 -5.77 5.95 10.84
CA ALA A 89 -6.65 5.33 11.82
C ALA A 89 -8.11 5.18 11.34
N PHE A 90 -8.61 6.16 10.58
CA PHE A 90 -9.97 6.08 10.07
C PHE A 90 -10.13 4.98 9.01
N VAL A 91 -9.11 4.78 8.18
CA VAL A 91 -9.12 3.69 7.18
C VAL A 91 -9.07 2.34 7.89
N GLU A 92 -8.17 2.22 8.87
CA GLU A 92 -8.03 0.98 9.64
C GLU A 92 -9.35 0.57 10.29
N ARG A 93 -10.05 1.53 10.91
CA ARG A 93 -11.35 1.27 11.53
C ARG A 93 -12.40 0.83 10.52
N GLU A 94 -12.45 1.47 9.36
CA GLU A 94 -13.43 1.14 8.32
C GLU A 94 -13.16 -0.18 7.60
N LEU A 95 -11.92 -0.66 7.61
CA LEU A 95 -11.57 -1.94 7.01
C LEU A 95 -11.77 -3.12 7.97
N GLN A 96 -12.01 -2.88 9.24
CA GLN A 96 -12.32 -3.93 10.19
C GLN A 96 -13.68 -4.56 9.87
N PRO A 97 -13.82 -5.89 10.06
CA PRO A 97 -15.10 -6.59 9.81
C PRO A 97 -16.20 -6.16 10.76
#